data_234a20b5fde461497f35c9205d6658b4
#
_entry.id   234a20b5fde461497f35c9205d6658b4
#
_cell.length_a   1.000
_cell.length_b   1.000
_cell.length_c   1.000
_cell.angle_alpha   90.00
_cell.angle_beta   90.00
_cell.angle_gamma   90.00
#
_symmetry.space_group_name_H-M   'P 1'
#
loop_
_entity.id
_entity.type
_entity.pdbx_description
1 polymer ?
#
loop_
_entity_poly.entity_id
_entity_poly.type
_entity_poly.pdbx_seq_one_letter_code
_entity_poly.pdbx_strand_id
1 'polypeptide(L)' 'MAKIKILVVDDESRMRKLVRDFLVRKDYDVLEAGDGEEALDIFYKDKEVALII' A
#
# COMPACT_ATOMS: atom_id res chain seq x y z
N MET A 1 19.62 -0.61 2.26
CA MET A 1 18.74 -1.62 1.66
C MET A 1 17.41 -1.00 1.27
N ALA A 2 16.86 -1.45 0.15
CA ALA A 2 15.55 -0.99 -0.27
C ALA A 2 14.47 -1.50 0.69
N LYS A 3 13.50 -0.67 0.99
CA LYS A 3 12.36 -1.06 1.82
C LYS A 3 11.44 -1.97 1.04
N ILE A 4 10.76 -2.86 1.76
CA ILE A 4 9.69 -3.67 1.18
C ILE A 4 8.50 -2.76 0.91
N LYS A 5 7.98 -2.79 -0.30
CA LYS A 5 6.88 -1.94 -0.71
C LYS A 5 5.55 -2.71 -0.57
N ILE A 6 4.62 -2.12 0.16
CA ILE A 6 3.31 -2.72 0.45
C ILE A 6 2.22 -1.81 -0.10
N LEU A 7 1.26 -2.39 -0.78
CA LEU A 7 0.08 -1.67 -1.27
C LEU A 7 -1.10 -1.98 -0.34
N VAL A 8 -1.63 -0.94 0.29
CA VAL A 8 -2.80 -1.05 1.17
C VAL A 8 -4.04 -0.63 0.41
N VAL A 9 -5.01 -1.53 0.33
CA VAL A 9 -6.26 -1.30 -0.38
C VAL A 9 -7.42 -1.30 0.60
N ASP A 10 -8.11 -0.18 0.71
CA ASP A 10 -9.27 -0.06 1.60
C ASP A 10 -10.10 1.14 1.13
N ASP A 11 -11.42 0.97 1.04
CA ASP A 11 -12.32 2.04 0.65
C ASP A 11 -12.57 3.03 1.78
N GLU A 12 -12.21 2.69 3.00
CA GLU A 12 -12.32 3.59 4.14
C GLU A 12 -10.99 4.28 4.42
N SER A 13 -10.94 5.59 4.13
CA SER A 13 -9.70 6.35 4.18
C SER A 13 -9.06 6.40 5.57
N ARG A 14 -9.88 6.41 6.62
CA ARG A 14 -9.36 6.44 8.00
C ARG A 14 -8.64 5.16 8.36
N MET A 15 -9.26 4.03 8.05
CA MET A 15 -8.66 2.73 8.33
C MET A 15 -7.40 2.53 7.50
N ARG A 16 -7.47 2.91 6.23
CA ARG A 16 -6.32 2.83 5.33
C ARG A 16 -5.13 3.63 5.88
N LYS A 17 -5.40 4.84 6.37
CA LYS A 17 -4.36 5.68 6.95
C LYS A 17 -3.75 5.07 8.21
N LEU A 18 -4.57 4.45 9.05
CA LEU A 18 -4.07 3.79 10.26
C LEU A 18 -3.13 2.65 9.91
N VAL A 19 -3.52 1.83 8.94
CA VAL A 19 -2.69 0.72 8.49
C VAL A 19 -1.39 1.25 7.87
N ARG A 20 -1.48 2.27 7.05
CA ARG A 20 -0.32 2.92 6.46
C ARG A 20 0.65 3.41 7.53
N ASP A 21 0.15 4.14 8.52
CA ASP A 21 0.98 4.70 9.58
C ASP A 21 1.68 3.60 10.37
N PHE A 22 0.97 2.51 10.66
CA PHE A 22 1.56 1.36 11.33
C PHE A 22 2.71 0.77 10.52
N LEU A 23 2.49 0.55 9.23
CA LEU A 23 3.51 -0.06 8.37
C LEU A 23 4.70 0.86 8.16
N VAL A 24 4.48 2.16 8.05
CA VAL A 24 5.56 3.13 7.93
C VAL A 24 6.45 3.08 9.18
N ARG A 25 5.85 2.94 10.35
CA ARG A 25 6.62 2.79 11.60
C ARG A 25 7.46 1.52 11.62
N LYS A 26 7.03 0.50 10.90
CA LYS A 26 7.77 -0.76 10.77
C LYS A 26 8.81 -0.72 9.64
N ASP A 27 9.04 0.46 9.08
CA ASP A 27 10.04 0.70 8.05
C ASP A 27 9.69 0.08 6.69
N TYR A 28 8.39 -0.05 6.40
CA TYR A 28 7.92 -0.41 5.06
C TYR A 28 7.67 0.83 4.23
N ASP A 29 7.78 0.66 2.92
CA ASP A 29 7.37 1.69 1.96
C ASP A 29 5.92 1.40 1.58
N VAL A 30 5.03 2.37 1.70
CA VAL A 30 3.58 2.11 1.60
C VAL A 30 2.94 2.94 0.50
N LEU A 31 2.18 2.25 -0.34
CA LEU A 31 1.28 2.87 -1.32
C LEU A 31 -0.16 2.63 -0.88
N GLU A 32 -1.07 3.49 -1.29
CA GLU A 32 -2.47 3.41 -0.92
C GLU A 32 -3.37 3.36 -2.15
N ALA A 33 -4.43 2.56 -2.07
CA ALA A 33 -5.49 2.52 -3.07
C ALA A 33 -6.84 2.49 -2.37
N GLY A 34 -7.81 3.20 -2.95
CA GLY A 34 -9.15 3.29 -2.38
C GLY A 34 -10.08 2.17 -2.83
N ASP A 35 -9.71 1.44 -3.87
CA ASP A 35 -10.50 0.32 -4.38
C ASP A 35 -9.62 -0.64 -5.20
N GLY A 36 -10.22 -1.73 -5.64
CA GLY A 36 -9.49 -2.75 -6.37
C GLY A 36 -8.99 -2.29 -7.74
N GLU A 37 -9.75 -1.44 -8.42
CA GLU A 37 -9.36 -0.92 -9.73
C GLU A 37 -8.11 -0.05 -9.61
N GLU A 38 -8.09 0.86 -8.65
CA GLU A 38 -6.93 1.69 -8.39
C GLU A 38 -5.73 0.84 -7.97
N ALA A 39 -5.98 -0.19 -7.15
CA ALA A 39 -4.94 -1.11 -6.71
C ALA A 39 -4.29 -1.82 -7.89
N LEU A 40 -5.09 -2.30 -8.85
CA LEU A 40 -4.56 -2.97 -10.03
C LEU A 40 -3.73 -2.02 -10.88
N ASP A 41 -4.19 -0.78 -11.05
CA ASP A 41 -3.44 0.22 -11.81
C ASP A 41 -2.06 0.45 -11.18
N ILE A 42 -2.02 0.60 -9.87
CA ILE A 42 -0.76 0.80 -9.14
C ILE A 42 0.12 -0.44 -9.28
N PHE A 43 -0.44 -1.62 -9.11
CA PHE A 43 0.30 -2.87 -9.18
C PHE A 43 0.94 -3.09 -10.56
N TYR A 44 0.20 -2.77 -11.62
CA TYR A 44 0.74 -2.90 -12.97
C TYR A 44 1.83 -1.90 -13.29
N LYS A 45 1.75 -0.70 -12.72
CA LYS A 45 2.74 0.36 -12.96
C LYS A 45 3.97 0.22 -12.08
N ASP A 46 3.82 -0.29 -10.89
CA ASP A 46 4.92 -0.42 -9.93
C ASP A 46 5.23 -1.89 -9.70
N LYS A 47 6.32 -2.36 -10.32
CA LYS A 47 6.71 -3.77 -10.26
C LYS A 47 7.41 -4.15 -8.97
N GLU A 48 7.65 -3.18 -8.09
CA GLU A 48 8.34 -3.43 -6.83
C GLU A 48 7.40 -3.74 -5.67
N VAL A 49 6.08 -3.66 -5.90
CA VAL A 49 5.11 -4.00 -4.86
C VAL A 49 5.24 -5.47 -4.50
N ALA A 50 5.57 -5.73 -3.23
CA ALA A 50 5.82 -7.08 -2.74
C ALA A 50 4.59 -7.71 -2.11
N LEU A 51 3.65 -6.90 -1.62
CA LEU A 51 2.49 -7.38 -0.89
C LEU A 51 1.32 -6.42 -1.06
N ILE A 52 0.12 -6.98 -1.20
CA ILE A 52 -1.13 -6.23 -1.26
C ILE A 52 -2.00 -6.65 -0.06
N ILE A 53 -2.48 -5.67 0.68
CA ILE A 53 -3.33 -5.90 1.85
C ILE A 53 -4.71 -5.30 1.60
#